data_f1055986cf3bd2086463b4ed555b68b9
#
_entry.id   f1055986cf3bd2086463b4ed555b68b9
#
_cell.length_a   1.000
_cell.length_b   1.000
_cell.length_c   1.000
_cell.angle_alpha   90.00
_cell.angle_beta   90.00
_cell.angle_gamma   90.00
#
_symmetry.space_group_name_H-M   'P 1'
#
loop_
_entity.id
_entity.type
_entity.pdbx_description
1 polymer ?
#
loop_
_entity_poly.entity_id
_entity_poly.type
_entity_poly.pdbx_seq_one_letter_code
_entity_poly.pdbx_strand_id
1 'polypeptide(L)'
;MMGPQVLGVFAEVDAAVQAIEGLRRAGLKDIEVFTPFPQHDLEHALHVHESPVRLFTLVGGLTGTATGFALTTWTSLNWPLIAGGKPIVSMPPFVVIAFELTILFGALSTLLGIIINARLGRDIPDVIYDPSFSANRFGVLSMPPPGQEAEARRILEESGAEDVQEAAGEAEHA
;
A
#
# COMPACT_ATOMS: atom_id res chain seq x y z
N MET A 1 3.08 12.40 -19.39
CA MET A 1 4.47 12.87 -19.51
C MET A 1 5.16 12.51 -18.22
N MET A 2 6.11 11.60 -18.26
CA MET A 2 6.96 11.29 -17.12
C MET A 2 7.94 12.42 -16.90
N GLY A 3 8.09 12.83 -15.65
CA GLY A 3 9.16 13.74 -15.26
C GLY A 3 10.52 13.04 -15.34
N PRO A 4 11.60 13.81 -15.25
CA PRO A 4 12.95 13.28 -15.17
C PRO A 4 13.07 12.38 -13.91
N GLN A 5 13.89 11.33 -14.02
CA GLN A 5 14.14 10.39 -12.96
C GLN A 5 15.61 10.38 -12.58
N VAL A 6 15.91 10.40 -11.30
CA VAL A 6 17.27 10.31 -10.76
C VAL A 6 17.31 9.19 -9.73
N LEU A 7 18.09 8.15 -10.01
CA LEU A 7 18.24 6.96 -9.18
C LEU A 7 19.61 6.97 -8.51
N GLY A 8 19.65 6.92 -7.18
CA GLY A 8 20.86 6.71 -6.39
C GLY A 8 20.92 5.28 -5.86
N VAL A 9 22.07 4.65 -6.00
CA VAL A 9 22.34 3.29 -5.49
C VAL A 9 23.22 3.39 -4.27
N PHE A 10 22.80 2.73 -3.17
CA PHE A 10 23.47 2.78 -1.87
C PHE A 10 23.85 1.37 -1.38
N ALA A 11 24.99 1.25 -0.71
CA ALA A 11 25.40 0.02 -0.03
C ALA A 11 24.78 -0.09 1.37
N GLU A 12 24.55 1.03 2.04
CA GLU A 12 24.12 1.08 3.43
C GLU A 12 22.75 1.75 3.57
N VAL A 13 21.92 1.23 4.51
CA VAL A 13 20.59 1.75 4.81
C VAL A 13 20.65 3.19 5.32
N ASP A 14 21.61 3.49 6.20
CA ASP A 14 21.75 4.82 6.82
C ASP A 14 22.02 5.92 5.79
N ALA A 15 22.82 5.61 4.77
CA ALA A 15 23.08 6.51 3.65
C ALA A 15 21.81 6.75 2.81
N ALA A 16 21.05 5.70 2.54
CA ALA A 16 19.76 5.82 1.84
C ALA A 16 18.74 6.64 2.63
N VAL A 17 18.66 6.46 3.95
CA VAL A 17 17.80 7.27 4.85
C VAL A 17 18.18 8.74 4.79
N GLN A 18 19.49 9.06 4.90
CA GLN A 18 19.98 10.44 4.80
C GLN A 18 19.64 11.08 3.44
N ALA A 19 19.75 10.31 2.35
CA ALA A 19 19.37 10.76 1.01
C ALA A 19 17.88 11.12 0.94
N ILE A 20 16.99 10.25 1.45
CA ILE A 20 15.55 10.49 1.49
C ILE A 20 15.22 11.76 2.29
N GLU A 21 15.81 11.90 3.47
CA GLU A 21 15.61 13.11 4.29
C GLU A 21 16.14 14.38 3.62
N GLY A 22 17.27 14.28 2.93
CA GLY A 22 17.86 15.37 2.15
C GLY A 22 16.93 15.81 1.02
N LEU A 23 16.46 14.87 0.20
CA LEU A 23 15.51 15.13 -0.87
C LEU A 23 14.21 15.78 -0.36
N ARG A 24 13.67 15.27 0.75
CA ARG A 24 12.46 15.84 1.35
C ARG A 24 12.67 17.24 1.89
N ARG A 25 13.81 17.54 2.51
CA ARG A 25 14.17 18.90 2.96
C ARG A 25 14.28 19.87 1.79
N ALA A 26 14.74 19.41 0.62
CA ALA A 26 14.75 20.18 -0.63
C ALA A 26 13.36 20.34 -1.28
N GLY A 27 12.31 19.70 -0.69
CA GLY A 27 10.94 19.78 -1.22
C GLY A 27 10.60 18.74 -2.28
N LEU A 28 11.53 17.83 -2.60
CA LEU A 28 11.32 16.72 -3.51
C LEU A 28 10.59 15.61 -2.76
N LYS A 29 9.29 15.43 -3.05
CA LYS A 29 8.41 14.52 -2.29
C LYS A 29 8.11 13.22 -3.02
N ASP A 30 8.30 13.20 -4.34
CA ASP A 30 8.04 12.04 -5.18
C ASP A 30 9.29 11.15 -5.17
N ILE A 31 9.33 10.25 -4.17
CA ILE A 31 10.48 9.38 -3.87
C ILE A 31 9.97 7.96 -3.79
N GLU A 32 10.60 7.06 -4.55
CA GLU A 32 10.40 5.63 -4.46
C GLU A 32 11.69 4.96 -3.95
N VAL A 33 11.55 3.87 -3.20
CA VAL A 33 12.70 3.17 -2.63
C VAL A 33 12.64 1.69 -2.98
N PHE A 34 13.74 1.17 -3.48
CA PHE A 34 13.94 -0.25 -3.78
C PHE A 34 14.80 -0.88 -2.71
N THR A 35 14.29 -1.93 -2.07
CA THR A 35 14.99 -2.63 -1.00
C THR A 35 14.91 -4.14 -1.20
N PRO A 36 15.99 -4.91 -0.94
CA PRO A 36 15.95 -6.36 -1.03
C PRO A 36 15.13 -7.01 0.09
N PHE A 37 14.89 -6.31 1.19
CA PHE A 37 14.11 -6.75 2.34
C PHE A 37 13.46 -5.57 3.06
N PRO A 38 12.32 -5.78 3.76
CA PRO A 38 11.62 -4.72 4.48
C PRO A 38 12.52 -4.05 5.53
N GLN A 39 12.64 -2.73 5.47
CA GLN A 39 13.43 -1.93 6.42
C GLN A 39 12.55 -0.86 7.05
N HIS A 40 12.37 -0.95 8.36
CA HIS A 40 11.51 -0.03 9.11
C HIS A 40 12.04 1.41 9.08
N ASP A 41 13.35 1.59 9.07
CA ASP A 41 13.97 2.92 9.04
C ASP A 41 13.66 3.67 7.74
N LEU A 42 13.67 2.95 6.60
CA LEU A 42 13.31 3.51 5.30
C LEU A 42 11.81 3.83 5.21
N GLU A 43 10.94 2.96 5.77
CA GLU A 43 9.50 3.21 5.85
C GLU A 43 9.19 4.45 6.66
N HIS A 44 9.89 4.65 7.79
CA HIS A 44 9.76 5.85 8.61
C HIS A 44 10.25 7.10 7.88
N ALA A 45 11.38 7.05 7.19
CA ALA A 45 11.91 8.17 6.41
C ALA A 45 10.96 8.57 5.25
N LEU A 46 10.31 7.58 4.62
CA LEU A 46 9.31 7.80 3.58
C LEU A 46 7.97 8.34 4.12
N HIS A 47 7.72 8.31 5.43
CA HIS A 47 6.42 8.63 6.05
C HIS A 47 5.28 7.89 5.35
N VAL A 48 5.45 6.58 5.13
CA VAL A 48 4.43 5.74 4.50
C VAL A 48 3.15 5.80 5.31
N HIS A 49 2.06 6.25 4.69
CA HIS A 49 0.75 6.28 5.34
C HIS A 49 0.19 4.87 5.45
N GLU A 50 -0.42 4.56 6.57
CA GLU A 50 -1.11 3.27 6.73
C GLU A 50 -2.15 3.07 5.62
N SER A 51 -2.16 1.86 5.07
CA SER A 51 -3.11 1.53 4.00
C SER A 51 -4.57 1.63 4.49
N PRO A 52 -5.44 2.37 3.78
CA PRO A 52 -6.85 2.47 4.12
C PRO A 52 -7.60 1.13 3.98
N VAL A 53 -6.99 0.10 3.40
CA VAL A 53 -7.58 -1.24 3.24
C VAL A 53 -8.03 -1.83 4.58
N ARG A 54 -7.34 -1.53 5.69
CA ARG A 54 -7.74 -1.94 7.04
C ARG A 54 -9.15 -1.45 7.40
N LEU A 55 -9.50 -0.24 7.00
CA LEU A 55 -10.83 0.33 7.24
C LEU A 55 -11.90 -0.42 6.43
N PHE A 56 -11.61 -0.77 5.18
CA PHE A 56 -12.52 -1.57 4.36
C PHE A 56 -12.82 -2.93 5.02
N THR A 57 -11.80 -3.62 5.52
CA THR A 57 -11.96 -4.89 6.23
C THR A 57 -12.82 -4.74 7.49
N LEU A 58 -12.58 -3.70 8.29
CA LEU A 58 -13.34 -3.43 9.51
C LEU A 58 -14.81 -3.16 9.21
N VAL A 59 -15.08 -2.25 8.27
CA VAL A 59 -16.47 -1.91 7.87
C VAL A 59 -17.17 -3.13 7.28
N GLY A 60 -16.49 -3.90 6.42
CA GLY A 60 -17.04 -5.14 5.89
C GLY A 60 -17.39 -6.15 6.96
N GLY A 61 -16.48 -6.41 7.90
CA GLY A 61 -16.71 -7.33 9.00
C GLY A 61 -17.88 -6.93 9.90
N LEU A 62 -17.96 -5.66 10.30
CA LEU A 62 -19.07 -5.13 11.10
C LEU A 62 -20.40 -5.23 10.35
N THR A 63 -20.40 -4.90 9.06
CA THR A 63 -21.59 -5.02 8.22
C THR A 63 -22.05 -6.47 8.10
N GLY A 64 -21.09 -7.40 7.90
CA GLY A 64 -21.36 -8.83 7.86
C GLY A 64 -21.97 -9.36 9.15
N THR A 65 -21.42 -8.98 10.30
CA THR A 65 -21.94 -9.33 11.62
C THR A 65 -23.38 -8.83 11.80
N ALA A 66 -23.62 -7.55 11.52
CA ALA A 66 -24.96 -6.95 11.65
C ALA A 66 -25.97 -7.61 10.72
N THR A 67 -25.57 -7.87 9.46
CA THR A 67 -26.40 -8.56 8.48
C THR A 67 -26.73 -9.99 8.93
N GLY A 68 -25.77 -10.71 9.49
CA GLY A 68 -25.95 -12.07 10.00
C GLY A 68 -27.00 -12.15 11.08
N PHE A 69 -26.92 -11.31 12.10
CA PHE A 69 -27.91 -11.24 13.15
C PHE A 69 -29.26 -10.73 12.65
N ALA A 70 -29.29 -9.70 11.81
CA ALA A 70 -30.51 -9.16 11.26
C ALA A 70 -31.26 -10.20 10.40
N LEU A 71 -30.55 -10.87 9.49
CA LEU A 71 -31.11 -11.87 8.59
C LEU A 71 -31.67 -13.07 9.38
N THR A 72 -30.90 -13.63 10.31
CA THR A 72 -31.33 -14.78 11.12
C THR A 72 -32.51 -14.46 12.03
N THR A 73 -32.50 -13.27 12.64
CA THR A 73 -33.63 -12.81 13.47
C THR A 73 -34.87 -12.60 12.63
N TRP A 74 -34.75 -11.89 11.51
CA TRP A 74 -35.86 -11.60 10.61
C TRP A 74 -36.49 -12.86 10.03
N THR A 75 -35.69 -13.82 9.55
CA THR A 75 -36.19 -15.09 8.99
C THR A 75 -36.87 -15.94 10.08
N SER A 76 -36.33 -15.99 11.28
CA SER A 76 -36.89 -16.75 12.40
C SER A 76 -38.24 -16.17 12.87
N LEU A 77 -38.40 -14.86 12.83
CA LEU A 77 -39.64 -14.21 13.20
C LEU A 77 -40.73 -14.36 12.12
N ASN A 78 -40.33 -14.31 10.83
CA ASN A 78 -41.27 -14.50 9.73
C ASN A 78 -41.71 -15.94 9.52
N TRP A 79 -40.88 -16.90 9.94
CA TRP A 79 -41.17 -18.33 9.85
C TRP A 79 -40.93 -19.02 11.20
N PRO A 80 -41.86 -18.88 12.17
CA PRO A 80 -41.66 -19.32 13.54
C PRO A 80 -41.83 -20.85 13.66
N LEU A 81 -40.73 -21.58 13.41
CA LEU A 81 -40.65 -23.02 13.62
C LEU A 81 -40.19 -23.31 15.04
N ILE A 82 -41.07 -23.90 15.85
CA ILE A 82 -40.74 -24.35 17.19
C ILE A 82 -40.25 -25.79 17.08
N ALA A 83 -38.94 -26.00 17.19
CA ALA A 83 -38.31 -27.30 17.17
C ALA A 83 -37.59 -27.58 18.51
N GLY A 84 -37.97 -28.67 19.19
CA GLY A 84 -37.26 -29.13 20.38
C GLY A 84 -37.25 -28.16 21.57
N GLY A 85 -38.28 -27.32 21.72
CA GLY A 85 -38.39 -26.39 22.85
C GLY A 85 -37.44 -25.19 22.80
N LYS A 86 -36.77 -24.95 21.66
CA LYS A 86 -35.89 -23.79 21.49
C LYS A 86 -36.70 -22.50 21.26
N PRO A 87 -36.25 -21.36 21.80
CA PRO A 87 -36.87 -20.07 21.49
C PRO A 87 -36.75 -19.77 20.00
N ILE A 88 -37.74 -19.04 19.45
CA ILE A 88 -37.75 -18.62 18.03
C ILE A 88 -36.46 -17.84 17.67
N VAL A 89 -36.07 -16.89 18.53
CA VAL A 89 -34.80 -16.21 18.45
C VAL A 89 -33.79 -16.94 19.32
N SER A 90 -32.91 -17.74 18.71
CA SER A 90 -31.92 -18.56 19.39
C SER A 90 -30.52 -18.06 19.09
N MET A 91 -29.85 -17.42 20.05
CA MET A 91 -28.54 -16.81 19.87
C MET A 91 -27.42 -17.76 19.41
N PRO A 92 -27.25 -19.00 19.98
CA PRO A 92 -26.13 -19.85 19.62
C PRO A 92 -26.01 -20.15 18.11
N PRO A 93 -27.07 -20.59 17.40
CA PRO A 93 -26.98 -20.78 15.95
C PRO A 93 -26.83 -19.46 15.17
N PHE A 94 -27.36 -18.32 15.67
CA PHE A 94 -27.26 -17.03 15.01
C PHE A 94 -25.82 -16.51 15.01
N VAL A 95 -25.08 -16.76 16.09
CA VAL A 95 -23.65 -16.40 16.16
C VAL A 95 -22.84 -17.11 15.07
N VAL A 96 -23.15 -18.37 14.75
CA VAL A 96 -22.45 -19.10 13.68
C VAL A 96 -22.66 -18.41 12.34
N ILE A 97 -23.89 -18.10 12.00
CA ILE A 97 -24.22 -17.42 10.73
C ILE A 97 -23.63 -15.99 10.68
N ALA A 98 -23.70 -15.27 11.80
CA ALA A 98 -23.11 -13.94 11.89
C ALA A 98 -21.59 -13.99 11.70
N PHE A 99 -20.91 -14.99 12.27
CA PHE A 99 -19.48 -15.21 12.11
C PHE A 99 -19.11 -15.50 10.65
N GLU A 100 -19.82 -16.38 9.98
CA GLU A 100 -19.60 -16.68 8.56
C GLU A 100 -19.77 -15.44 7.67
N LEU A 101 -20.84 -14.67 7.89
CA LEU A 101 -21.07 -13.42 7.14
C LEU A 101 -20.01 -12.35 7.49
N THR A 102 -19.52 -12.31 8.71
CA THR A 102 -18.38 -11.43 9.08
C THR A 102 -17.17 -11.73 8.25
N ILE A 103 -16.79 -12.99 8.11
CA ILE A 103 -15.64 -13.41 7.31
C ILE A 103 -15.87 -13.11 5.83
N LEU A 104 -17.03 -13.47 5.31
CA LEU A 104 -17.37 -13.26 3.91
C LEU A 104 -17.32 -11.77 3.52
N PHE A 105 -18.03 -10.92 4.26
CA PHE A 105 -18.07 -9.49 3.98
C PHE A 105 -16.73 -8.82 4.25
N GLY A 106 -16.00 -9.24 5.28
CA GLY A 106 -14.64 -8.78 5.55
C GLY A 106 -13.69 -9.08 4.39
N ALA A 107 -13.70 -10.32 3.89
CA ALA A 107 -12.88 -10.73 2.75
C ALA A 107 -13.23 -9.98 1.45
N LEU A 108 -14.53 -9.88 1.13
CA LEU A 108 -14.99 -9.14 -0.05
C LEU A 108 -14.64 -7.65 0.02
N SER A 109 -14.83 -7.03 1.18
CA SER A 109 -14.49 -5.62 1.38
C SER A 109 -12.98 -5.38 1.32
N THR A 110 -12.18 -6.32 1.83
CA THR A 110 -10.71 -6.27 1.71
C THR A 110 -10.29 -6.32 0.25
N LEU A 111 -10.84 -7.28 -0.51
CA LEU A 111 -10.58 -7.40 -1.95
C LEU A 111 -10.96 -6.12 -2.70
N LEU A 112 -12.14 -5.58 -2.43
CA LEU A 112 -12.61 -4.32 -3.00
C LEU A 112 -11.68 -3.16 -2.61
N GLY A 113 -11.28 -3.09 -1.35
CA GLY A 113 -10.32 -2.09 -0.85
C GLY A 113 -8.97 -2.16 -1.56
N ILE A 114 -8.46 -3.36 -1.82
CA ILE A 114 -7.22 -3.56 -2.60
C ILE A 114 -7.40 -3.06 -4.03
N ILE A 115 -8.46 -3.47 -4.73
CA ILE A 115 -8.74 -3.07 -6.12
C ILE A 115 -8.83 -1.54 -6.24
N ILE A 116 -9.56 -0.89 -5.33
CA ILE A 116 -9.73 0.57 -5.34
C ILE A 116 -8.41 1.28 -5.06
N ASN A 117 -7.65 0.81 -4.07
CA ASN A 117 -6.41 1.48 -3.65
C ASN A 117 -5.20 1.16 -4.54
N ALA A 118 -5.15 -0.03 -5.13
CA ALA A 118 -4.08 -0.42 -6.05
C ALA A 118 -4.09 0.36 -7.36
N ARG A 119 -5.17 1.12 -7.64
CA ARG A 119 -5.33 1.88 -8.89
C ARG A 119 -4.95 1.05 -10.11
N LEU A 120 -5.42 -0.21 -10.14
CA LEU A 120 -5.21 -1.14 -11.24
C LEU A 120 -5.62 -0.49 -12.56
N GLY A 121 -4.69 -0.38 -13.51
CA GLY A 121 -4.88 0.32 -14.80
C GLY A 121 -4.14 1.66 -14.92
N ARG A 122 -3.37 2.06 -13.91
CA ARG A 122 -2.38 3.11 -14.08
C ARG A 122 -1.16 2.50 -14.77
N ASP A 123 -0.72 3.12 -15.86
CA ASP A 123 0.52 2.73 -16.53
C ASP A 123 1.63 2.70 -15.48
N ILE A 124 2.27 1.53 -15.36
CA ILE A 124 3.46 1.41 -14.51
C ILE A 124 4.54 2.22 -15.23
N PRO A 125 5.06 3.30 -14.61
CA PRO A 125 6.14 4.04 -15.21
C PRO A 125 7.30 3.09 -15.51
N ASP A 126 7.95 3.24 -16.67
CA ASP A 126 9.25 2.64 -16.90
C ASP A 126 10.22 3.27 -15.90
N VAL A 127 10.37 2.58 -14.78
CA VAL A 127 11.25 3.00 -13.70
C VAL A 127 12.63 2.43 -13.98
N ILE A 128 13.66 3.26 -13.83
CA ILE A 128 15.04 2.77 -13.87
C ILE A 128 15.18 1.73 -12.76
N TYR A 129 15.43 0.48 -13.16
CA TYR A 129 15.60 -0.63 -12.23
C TYR A 129 16.97 -1.26 -12.41
N ASP A 130 17.73 -1.33 -11.33
CA ASP A 130 19.01 -2.02 -11.30
C ASP A 130 18.84 -3.42 -10.65
N PRO A 131 19.23 -4.50 -11.33
CA PRO A 131 19.16 -5.86 -10.79
C PRO A 131 19.90 -6.05 -9.45
N SER A 132 20.87 -5.19 -9.12
CA SER A 132 21.61 -5.21 -7.85
C SER A 132 20.72 -5.00 -6.62
N PHE A 133 19.54 -4.39 -6.77
CA PHE A 133 18.54 -4.20 -5.69
C PHE A 133 17.99 -5.52 -5.17
N SER A 134 18.06 -6.59 -5.96
CA SER A 134 17.67 -7.93 -5.52
C SER A 134 18.75 -8.65 -4.73
N ALA A 135 19.98 -8.12 -4.70
CA ALA A 135 21.11 -8.77 -4.04
C ALA A 135 21.45 -8.13 -2.68
N ASN A 136 21.94 -6.91 -2.65
CA ASN A 136 22.40 -6.26 -1.42
C ASN A 136 22.52 -4.73 -1.56
N ARG A 137 21.76 -4.11 -2.44
CA ARG A 137 21.82 -2.67 -2.67
C ARG A 137 20.44 -2.04 -2.40
N PHE A 138 20.48 -0.77 -2.02
CA PHE A 138 19.31 0.05 -1.77
C PHE A 138 19.22 1.10 -2.88
N GLY A 139 18.06 1.21 -3.52
CA GLY A 139 17.81 2.22 -4.54
C GLY A 139 16.92 3.32 -4.00
N VAL A 140 17.30 4.58 -4.19
CA VAL A 140 16.46 5.74 -3.92
C VAL A 140 16.21 6.45 -5.24
N LEU A 141 14.99 6.35 -5.74
CA LEU A 141 14.54 7.00 -6.95
C LEU A 141 13.82 8.30 -6.59
N SER A 142 14.28 9.40 -7.11
CA SER A 142 13.58 10.69 -7.05
C SER A 142 13.03 11.06 -8.41
N MET A 143 11.79 11.55 -8.45
CA MET A 143 11.13 12.11 -9.62
C MET A 143 10.98 13.62 -9.43
N PRO A 144 12.07 14.39 -9.65
CA PRO A 144 12.04 15.83 -9.44
C PRO A 144 11.21 16.54 -10.51
N PRO A 145 10.66 17.72 -10.22
CA PRO A 145 10.11 18.59 -11.25
C PRO A 145 11.18 18.99 -12.25
N PRO A 146 10.80 19.29 -13.53
CA PRO A 146 11.75 19.75 -14.54
C PRO A 146 12.61 20.93 -14.06
N GLY A 147 13.92 20.78 -14.16
CA GLY A 147 14.92 21.79 -13.74
C GLY A 147 15.48 21.58 -12.32
N GLN A 148 15.05 20.55 -11.58
CA GLN A 148 15.59 20.23 -10.25
C GLN A 148 16.38 18.91 -10.24
N GLU A 149 16.70 18.35 -11.40
CA GLU A 149 17.45 17.10 -11.54
C GLU A 149 18.85 17.20 -10.93
N ALA A 150 19.53 18.31 -11.22
CA ALA A 150 20.87 18.58 -10.69
C ALA A 150 20.90 18.69 -9.17
N GLU A 151 19.84 19.22 -8.56
CA GLU A 151 19.68 19.30 -7.11
C GLU A 151 19.46 17.91 -6.52
N ALA A 152 18.57 17.09 -7.12
CA ALA A 152 18.32 15.73 -6.69
C ALA A 152 19.59 14.88 -6.77
N ARG A 153 20.32 14.97 -7.90
CA ARG A 153 21.60 14.29 -8.10
C ARG A 153 22.61 14.65 -7.03
N ARG A 154 22.82 15.97 -6.82
CA ARG A 154 23.75 16.46 -5.81
C ARG A 154 23.46 15.88 -4.42
N ILE A 155 22.19 15.87 -4.00
CA ILE A 155 21.79 15.36 -2.70
C ILE A 155 22.09 13.86 -2.60
N LEU A 156 21.82 13.08 -3.64
CA LEU A 156 22.12 11.65 -3.66
C LEU A 156 23.64 11.39 -3.57
N GLU A 157 24.45 12.13 -4.34
CA GLU A 157 25.92 12.02 -4.30
C GLU A 157 26.49 12.43 -2.94
N GLU A 158 26.03 13.54 -2.36
CA GLU A 158 26.45 14.02 -1.03
C GLU A 158 26.06 13.05 0.10
N SER A 159 24.99 12.28 -0.08
CA SER A 159 24.53 11.26 0.87
C SER A 159 25.29 9.92 0.73
N GLY A 160 26.24 9.81 -0.20
CA GLY A 160 27.08 8.62 -0.35
C GLY A 160 26.55 7.57 -1.32
N ALA A 161 25.82 7.97 -2.36
CA ALA A 161 25.46 7.06 -3.43
C ALA A 161 26.70 6.50 -4.13
N GLU A 162 26.76 5.18 -4.34
CA GLU A 162 27.85 4.52 -5.08
C GLU A 162 27.74 4.78 -6.59
N ASP A 163 26.49 4.88 -7.08
CA ASP A 163 26.17 5.18 -8.47
C ASP A 163 24.93 6.07 -8.52
N VAL A 164 24.89 7.00 -9.48
CA VAL A 164 23.73 7.87 -9.72
C VAL A 164 23.40 7.84 -11.20
N GLN A 165 22.22 7.29 -11.51
CA GLN A 165 21.72 7.15 -12.88
C GLN A 165 20.59 8.15 -13.13
N GLU A 166 20.59 8.76 -14.30
CA GLU A 166 19.53 9.66 -14.76
C GLU A 166 18.85 9.08 -15.99
N ALA A 167 17.51 9.09 -15.99
CA ALA A 167 16.75 8.92 -17.21
C ALA A 167 15.97 10.20 -17.50
N ALA A 168 16.19 10.76 -18.67
CA ALA A 168 15.28 11.72 -19.24
C ALA A 168 13.98 10.95 -19.51
N GLY A 169 12.86 11.39 -18.95
CA GLY A 169 11.56 10.84 -19.29
C GLY A 169 11.40 10.86 -20.79
N GLU A 170 11.35 9.68 -21.44
CA GLU A 170 11.22 9.59 -22.89
C GLU A 170 9.97 10.34 -23.34
N ALA A 171 10.20 11.49 -23.93
CA ALA A 171 9.32 12.07 -24.91
C ALA A 171 9.74 11.44 -26.24
N GLU A 172 9.15 10.32 -26.62
CA GLU A 172 8.91 10.02 -28.02
C GLU A 172 8.57 8.53 -28.23
N HIS A 173 7.30 8.25 -28.49
CA HIS A 173 6.93 7.43 -29.62
C HIS A 173 5.66 8.02 -30.21
N ALA A 174 5.89 8.74 -31.31
CA ALA A 174 4.87 9.10 -32.28
C ALA A 174 4.36 7.85 -33.02
#